data_68a86e401e284c04b39c3aaf7f432021
#
_entry.id   68a86e401e284c04b39c3aaf7f432021
#
_cell.length_a   1.000
_cell.length_b   1.000
_cell.length_c   1.000
_cell.angle_alpha   90.00
_cell.angle_beta   90.00
_cell.angle_gamma   90.00
#
_symmetry.space_group_name_H-M   'P 1'
#
loop_
_entity.id
_entity.type
_entity.pdbx_description
1 polymer ?
#
loop_
_entity_poly.entity_id
_entity_poly.type
_entity_poly.pdbx_seq_one_letter_code
_entity_poly.pdbx_strand_id
1 'polypeptide(L)'
;QYNTAMGVNALRSNTTANYSVAVGFEALKLTTTGVGNVGVGQSALYSNTTGTDNTGVGYGVLDSSTTGARNAAIGSGAGGATTTGPNNVFVGYLAGNYGTPNTTGHENTFLGSYSYAPATAIQVIAIGHSVVGTQGYTTVGYASNDIRAAHGTATWAAVSDQRYKKDIADSTAGLSFINALQPRTFNYRTLGELPETFRAYEADSTEVYKSSQTQHGFIAQEVKAAIDADSSIADGFKLWDDRDDGSQEVAETALIPVLVKAIQELTARLETLEGE
;
A
#
# COMPACT_ATOMS: atom_id res chain seq x y z
N GLN A 1 31.48 6.38 27.72
CA GLN A 1 30.08 6.19 27.28
C GLN A 1 29.70 7.41 26.45
N TYR A 2 29.24 7.20 25.25
CA TYR A 2 28.87 8.22 24.26
C TYR A 2 27.33 8.29 24.19
N ASN A 3 26.68 8.62 25.32
CA ASN A 3 25.22 8.67 25.39
C ASN A 3 24.76 10.12 25.60
N THR A 4 23.60 10.46 25.06
CA THR A 4 22.87 11.68 25.35
C THR A 4 21.60 11.33 26.09
N ALA A 5 21.40 11.86 27.31
CA ALA A 5 20.19 11.68 28.11
C ALA A 5 19.62 13.02 28.54
N MET A 6 18.38 13.32 28.16
CA MET A 6 17.70 14.57 28.56
C MET A 6 16.26 14.27 28.96
N GLY A 7 15.97 14.44 30.24
CA GLY A 7 14.65 14.15 30.82
C GLY A 7 14.76 13.37 32.13
N VAL A 8 13.68 13.44 32.93
CA VAL A 8 13.62 12.69 34.19
C VAL A 8 13.64 11.20 33.91
N ASN A 9 14.54 10.45 34.54
CA ASN A 9 14.76 9.01 34.39
C ASN A 9 15.18 8.56 32.96
N ALA A 10 15.60 9.45 32.05
CA ALA A 10 16.17 9.05 30.78
C ALA A 10 17.45 8.23 31.01
N LEU A 11 17.56 7.05 30.38
CA LEU A 11 18.66 6.04 30.54
C LEU A 11 18.98 5.66 31.98
N ARG A 12 18.00 5.72 32.88
CA ARG A 12 18.23 5.55 34.33
C ARG A 12 18.96 4.24 34.71
N SER A 13 18.63 3.14 34.05
CA SER A 13 19.16 1.81 34.37
C SER A 13 20.41 1.43 33.56
N ASN A 14 20.98 2.37 32.79
CA ASN A 14 22.12 2.10 31.94
C ASN A 14 23.35 1.63 32.72
N THR A 15 23.89 0.50 32.36
CA THR A 15 25.11 -0.05 32.91
C THR A 15 26.30 0.09 31.96
N THR A 16 26.17 -0.49 30.74
CA THR A 16 27.26 -0.50 29.75
C THR A 16 26.81 -0.08 28.33
N ALA A 17 25.52 0.24 28.13
CA ALA A 17 25.05 0.70 26.84
C ALA A 17 25.76 1.97 26.40
N ASN A 18 26.09 2.04 25.10
CA ASN A 18 26.79 3.15 24.47
C ASN A 18 26.05 3.63 23.20
N TYR A 19 26.40 4.83 22.72
CA TYR A 19 25.89 5.40 21.47
C TYR A 19 24.38 5.57 21.42
N SER A 20 23.75 5.81 22.58
CA SER A 20 22.31 5.95 22.68
C SER A 20 21.89 7.41 22.90
N VAL A 21 20.73 7.79 22.38
CA VAL A 21 20.10 9.08 22.57
C VAL A 21 18.73 8.87 23.24
N ALA A 22 18.54 9.42 24.42
CA ALA A 22 17.30 9.37 25.18
C ALA A 22 16.82 10.79 25.50
N VAL A 23 15.75 11.24 24.86
CA VAL A 23 15.19 12.57 25.09
C VAL A 23 13.70 12.43 25.44
N GLY A 24 13.38 12.76 26.70
CA GLY A 24 12.01 12.68 27.21
C GLY A 24 11.91 12.02 28.58
N PHE A 25 10.76 12.19 29.23
CA PHE A 25 10.46 11.53 30.49
C PHE A 25 10.49 10.00 30.31
N GLU A 26 11.36 9.32 31.08
CA GLU A 26 11.52 7.85 31.05
C GLU A 26 11.92 7.25 29.67
N ALA A 27 12.48 8.03 28.77
CA ALA A 27 13.01 7.50 27.52
C ALA A 27 14.17 6.53 27.81
N LEU A 28 14.15 5.32 27.19
CA LEU A 28 15.15 4.25 27.37
C LEU A 28 15.43 3.89 28.84
N LYS A 29 14.42 4.05 29.71
CA LYS A 29 14.59 3.98 31.18
C LYS A 29 15.21 2.66 31.65
N LEU A 30 14.78 1.51 31.10
CA LEU A 30 15.20 0.18 31.53
C LEU A 30 16.39 -0.37 30.73
N THR A 31 16.96 0.39 29.82
CA THR A 31 18.13 -0.04 29.04
C THR A 31 19.32 -0.31 29.96
N THR A 32 19.88 -1.51 29.83
CA THR A 32 21.07 -1.93 30.60
C THR A 32 22.32 -2.00 29.72
N THR A 33 22.29 -2.82 28.67
CA THR A 33 23.44 -3.09 27.80
C THR A 33 23.17 -2.83 26.30
N GLY A 34 21.91 -2.54 25.91
CA GLY A 34 21.52 -2.30 24.52
C GLY A 34 22.19 -1.07 23.92
N VAL A 35 22.95 -1.26 22.84
CA VAL A 35 23.77 -0.21 22.18
C VAL A 35 23.02 0.41 21.01
N GLY A 36 23.32 1.69 20.69
CA GLY A 36 22.88 2.34 19.45
C GLY A 36 21.39 2.69 19.39
N ASN A 37 20.72 2.83 20.53
CA ASN A 37 19.29 3.11 20.54
C ASN A 37 18.99 4.61 20.57
N VAL A 38 18.00 5.06 19.81
CA VAL A 38 17.47 6.42 19.79
C VAL A 38 16.03 6.42 20.30
N GLY A 39 15.76 6.99 21.45
CA GLY A 39 14.44 7.16 22.05
C GLY A 39 14.12 8.64 22.24
N VAL A 40 13.19 9.19 21.47
CA VAL A 40 12.76 10.59 21.59
C VAL A 40 11.27 10.67 21.86
N GLY A 41 10.90 11.07 23.04
CA GLY A 41 9.50 11.17 23.49
C GLY A 41 9.32 10.58 24.88
N GLN A 42 8.19 10.89 25.52
CA GLN A 42 7.84 10.27 26.80
C GLN A 42 7.70 8.76 26.63
N SER A 43 8.37 7.97 27.48
CA SER A 43 8.37 6.51 27.49
C SER A 43 8.80 5.86 26.16
N ALA A 44 9.52 6.59 25.30
CA ALA A 44 10.08 6.00 24.09
C ALA A 44 11.08 4.89 24.45
N LEU A 45 10.88 3.65 23.91
CA LEU A 45 11.72 2.49 24.20
C LEU A 45 11.86 2.19 25.70
N TYR A 46 10.82 2.45 26.48
CA TYR A 46 10.83 2.36 27.94
C TYR A 46 11.38 1.04 28.48
N SER A 47 10.88 -0.08 27.98
CA SER A 47 11.20 -1.43 28.44
C SER A 47 12.45 -2.05 27.80
N ASN A 48 13.11 -1.33 26.90
CA ASN A 48 14.29 -1.88 26.23
C ASN A 48 15.38 -2.21 27.24
N THR A 49 15.82 -3.45 27.27
CA THR A 49 16.90 -3.88 28.17
C THR A 49 18.21 -4.12 27.42
N THR A 50 18.21 -5.01 26.45
CA THR A 50 19.38 -5.44 25.68
C THR A 50 19.23 -5.23 24.17
N GLY A 51 18.04 -4.80 23.69
CA GLY A 51 17.80 -4.53 22.26
C GLY A 51 18.74 -3.45 21.74
N THR A 52 19.23 -3.61 20.51
CA THR A 52 20.22 -2.72 19.87
C THR A 52 19.67 -2.07 18.62
N ASP A 53 20.21 -0.91 18.27
CA ASP A 53 19.99 -0.23 17.00
C ASP A 53 18.49 0.08 16.71
N ASN A 54 17.71 0.33 17.77
CA ASN A 54 16.32 0.74 17.64
C ASN A 54 16.21 2.25 17.57
N THR A 55 15.35 2.76 16.71
CA THR A 55 15.00 4.19 16.63
C THR A 55 13.51 4.35 16.90
N GLY A 56 13.17 5.07 17.97
CA GLY A 56 11.80 5.38 18.36
C GLY A 56 11.59 6.87 18.57
N VAL A 57 10.67 7.48 17.80
CA VAL A 57 10.30 8.89 17.93
C VAL A 57 8.79 9.04 18.12
N GLY A 58 8.38 9.44 19.30
CA GLY A 58 6.96 9.60 19.68
C GLY A 58 6.67 9.19 21.11
N TYR A 59 5.47 9.49 21.59
CA TYR A 59 4.97 9.05 22.89
C TYR A 59 4.76 7.53 22.90
N GLY A 60 5.30 6.79 23.87
CA GLY A 60 5.09 5.34 24.03
C GLY A 60 5.48 4.51 22.82
N VAL A 61 6.38 5.00 21.98
CA VAL A 61 6.87 4.29 20.80
C VAL A 61 7.78 3.14 21.25
N LEU A 62 7.54 1.91 20.73
CA LEU A 62 8.31 0.71 21.10
C LEU A 62 8.43 0.50 22.61
N ASP A 63 7.45 0.94 23.40
CA ASP A 63 7.55 1.00 24.85
C ASP A 63 7.64 -0.38 25.54
N SER A 64 7.09 -1.43 24.91
CA SER A 64 7.15 -2.81 25.40
C SER A 64 8.35 -3.60 24.84
N SER A 65 9.15 -3.02 23.95
CA SER A 65 10.31 -3.71 23.35
C SER A 65 11.36 -3.99 24.40
N THR A 66 11.75 -5.25 24.56
CA THR A 66 12.74 -5.69 25.56
C THR A 66 14.09 -6.03 24.94
N THR A 67 14.10 -6.94 23.98
CA THR A 67 15.30 -7.47 23.31
C THR A 67 15.26 -7.32 21.80
N GLY A 68 14.14 -6.80 21.25
CA GLY A 68 14.00 -6.52 19.81
C GLY A 68 15.09 -5.56 19.33
N ALA A 69 15.60 -5.78 18.13
CA ALA A 69 16.71 -5.01 17.58
C ALA A 69 16.39 -4.50 16.16
N ARG A 70 17.04 -3.40 15.77
CA ARG A 70 16.93 -2.84 14.42
C ARG A 70 15.49 -2.50 14.01
N ASN A 71 14.68 -2.01 14.96
CA ASN A 71 13.35 -1.52 14.69
C ASN A 71 13.38 0.00 14.51
N ALA A 72 12.66 0.51 13.52
CA ALA A 72 12.44 1.92 13.29
C ALA A 72 10.96 2.26 13.51
N ALA A 73 10.65 3.15 14.45
CA ALA A 73 9.27 3.52 14.76
C ALA A 73 9.10 5.03 14.92
N ILE A 74 8.12 5.59 14.21
CA ILE A 74 7.79 7.04 14.26
C ILE A 74 6.28 7.20 14.41
N GLY A 75 5.89 7.85 15.50
CA GLY A 75 4.47 8.09 15.81
C GLY A 75 4.11 7.66 17.22
N SER A 76 3.09 8.28 17.81
CA SER A 76 2.61 7.91 19.13
C SER A 76 2.12 6.46 19.14
N GLY A 77 2.65 5.62 20.03
CA GLY A 77 2.34 4.20 20.17
C GLY A 77 2.75 3.31 18.99
N ALA A 78 3.53 3.82 18.03
CA ALA A 78 4.02 3.00 16.91
C ALA A 78 4.90 1.85 17.44
N GLY A 79 4.58 0.62 17.04
CA GLY A 79 5.26 -0.59 17.49
C GLY A 79 5.21 -0.85 18.99
N GLY A 80 4.33 -0.16 19.74
CA GLY A 80 4.32 -0.16 21.21
C GLY A 80 4.16 -1.55 21.84
N ALA A 81 3.48 -2.48 21.19
CA ALA A 81 3.33 -3.86 21.68
C ALA A 81 4.46 -4.83 21.25
N THR A 82 5.39 -4.41 20.39
CA THR A 82 6.52 -5.23 19.97
C THR A 82 7.42 -5.54 21.17
N THR A 83 7.68 -6.80 21.41
CA THR A 83 8.51 -7.25 22.56
C THR A 83 9.91 -7.68 22.13
N THR A 84 10.02 -8.68 21.27
CA THR A 84 11.29 -9.29 20.86
C THR A 84 11.51 -9.27 19.34
N GLY A 85 10.50 -8.91 18.55
CA GLY A 85 10.58 -8.88 17.08
C GLY A 85 11.61 -7.90 16.56
N PRO A 86 12.60 -8.33 15.73
CA PRO A 86 13.56 -7.42 15.12
C PRO A 86 13.15 -6.98 13.71
N ASN A 87 13.89 -5.98 13.18
CA ASN A 87 13.84 -5.57 11.77
C ASN A 87 12.46 -5.07 11.30
N ASN A 88 11.69 -4.41 12.15
CA ASN A 88 10.39 -3.86 11.79
C ASN A 88 10.45 -2.35 11.56
N VAL A 89 9.60 -1.87 10.67
CA VAL A 89 9.36 -0.43 10.43
C VAL A 89 7.90 -0.11 10.78
N PHE A 90 7.69 0.87 11.66
CA PHE A 90 6.39 1.35 12.07
C PHE A 90 6.32 2.88 11.90
N VAL A 91 5.52 3.38 10.98
CA VAL A 91 5.33 4.82 10.78
C VAL A 91 3.85 5.16 10.79
N GLY A 92 3.45 5.94 11.77
CA GLY A 92 2.06 6.36 11.96
C GLY A 92 1.57 6.13 13.39
N TYR A 93 0.49 6.80 13.75
CA TYR A 93 -0.16 6.62 15.06
C TYR A 93 -0.64 5.17 15.23
N LEU A 94 -0.18 4.48 16.27
CA LEU A 94 -0.47 3.08 16.56
C LEU A 94 -0.17 2.09 15.41
N ALA A 95 0.74 2.44 14.50
CA ALA A 95 1.19 1.52 13.45
C ALA A 95 1.80 0.25 14.07
N GLY A 96 1.35 -0.93 13.66
CA GLY A 96 1.75 -2.23 14.24
C GLY A 96 1.24 -2.51 15.65
N ASN A 97 0.47 -1.61 16.25
CA ASN A 97 0.00 -1.68 17.64
C ASN A 97 -1.53 -1.58 17.77
N TYR A 98 -2.28 -1.89 16.73
CA TYR A 98 -3.75 -1.84 16.71
C TYR A 98 -4.35 -3.23 16.44
N GLY A 99 -5.59 -3.49 16.85
CA GLY A 99 -6.28 -4.76 16.62
C GLY A 99 -5.56 -5.95 17.30
N THR A 100 -4.85 -6.76 16.51
CA THR A 100 -3.94 -7.82 17.01
C THR A 100 -2.51 -7.30 16.92
N PRO A 101 -1.96 -6.74 18.01
CA PRO A 101 -0.66 -6.08 17.93
C PRO A 101 0.48 -7.03 17.55
N ASN A 102 1.41 -6.53 16.72
CA ASN A 102 2.61 -7.28 16.37
C ASN A 102 3.56 -7.33 17.57
N THR A 103 3.70 -8.49 18.19
CA THR A 103 4.50 -8.66 19.41
C THR A 103 5.87 -9.28 19.15
N THR A 104 5.93 -10.37 18.41
CA THR A 104 7.17 -11.12 18.12
C THR A 104 7.49 -11.20 16.62
N GLY A 105 6.59 -10.70 15.78
CA GLY A 105 6.78 -10.64 14.33
C GLY A 105 8.00 -9.82 13.92
N HIS A 106 8.60 -10.14 12.80
CA HIS A 106 9.84 -9.51 12.33
C HIS A 106 9.81 -9.27 10.82
N GLU A 107 10.70 -8.36 10.36
CA GLU A 107 10.81 -8.01 8.93
C GLU A 107 9.50 -7.42 8.36
N ASN A 108 8.74 -6.69 9.18
CA ASN A 108 7.48 -6.09 8.78
C ASN A 108 7.63 -4.59 8.54
N THR A 109 6.84 -4.06 7.62
CA THR A 109 6.73 -2.63 7.34
C THR A 109 5.27 -2.20 7.44
N PHE A 110 4.97 -1.30 8.38
CA PHE A 110 3.67 -0.68 8.57
C PHE A 110 3.78 0.82 8.35
N LEU A 111 3.21 1.31 7.27
CA LEU A 111 3.18 2.73 6.92
C LEU A 111 1.74 3.24 6.91
N GLY A 112 1.36 3.97 7.93
CA GLY A 112 0.04 4.54 8.12
C GLY A 112 -0.57 4.21 9.48
N SER A 113 -1.44 5.10 9.94
CA SER A 113 -2.08 4.96 11.26
C SER A 113 -2.96 3.74 11.32
N TYR A 114 -2.93 3.05 12.46
CA TYR A 114 -3.72 1.84 12.73
C TYR A 114 -3.47 0.66 11.79
N SER A 115 -2.43 0.68 10.94
CA SER A 115 -2.04 -0.50 10.16
C SER A 115 -1.49 -1.59 11.09
N TYR A 116 -1.84 -2.84 10.86
CA TYR A 116 -1.43 -3.95 11.73
C TYR A 116 -1.41 -5.30 11.00
N ALA A 117 -0.90 -6.32 11.68
CA ALA A 117 -0.93 -7.72 11.23
C ALA A 117 -0.98 -8.64 12.46
N PRO A 118 -1.23 -9.96 12.31
CA PRO A 118 -1.17 -10.91 13.42
C PRO A 118 0.13 -10.82 14.22
N ALA A 119 0.07 -11.14 15.52
CA ALA A 119 1.13 -10.90 16.50
C ALA A 119 2.51 -11.48 16.11
N THR A 120 2.52 -12.58 15.38
CA THR A 120 3.73 -13.32 14.96
C THR A 120 4.02 -13.20 13.46
N ALA A 121 3.29 -12.33 12.74
CA ALA A 121 3.44 -12.20 11.29
C ALA A 121 4.85 -11.74 10.90
N ILE A 122 5.33 -12.27 9.79
CA ILE A 122 6.65 -11.96 9.24
C ILE A 122 6.53 -11.56 7.77
N GLN A 123 7.45 -10.68 7.32
CA GLN A 123 7.51 -10.23 5.92
C GLN A 123 6.17 -9.66 5.43
N VAL A 124 5.59 -8.79 6.24
CA VAL A 124 4.38 -8.03 5.90
C VAL A 124 4.77 -6.64 5.43
N ILE A 125 4.16 -6.17 4.35
CA ILE A 125 4.16 -4.76 3.99
C ILE A 125 2.70 -4.30 3.98
N ALA A 126 2.33 -3.40 4.91
CA ALA A 126 0.99 -2.82 5.01
C ALA A 126 1.09 -1.29 4.91
N ILE A 127 0.49 -0.73 3.87
CA ILE A 127 0.56 0.71 3.55
C ILE A 127 -0.85 1.29 3.49
N GLY A 128 -1.11 2.28 4.32
CA GLY A 128 -2.39 2.98 4.39
C GLY A 128 -3.00 2.98 5.79
N HIS A 129 -4.17 3.57 5.93
CA HIS A 129 -4.87 3.70 7.21
C HIS A 129 -5.68 2.44 7.53
N SER A 130 -5.52 1.88 8.73
CA SER A 130 -6.25 0.68 9.21
C SER A 130 -6.10 -0.56 8.31
N VAL A 131 -5.04 -0.64 7.53
CA VAL A 131 -4.77 -1.78 6.63
C VAL A 131 -4.35 -2.99 7.45
N VAL A 132 -4.94 -4.14 7.15
CA VAL A 132 -4.56 -5.43 7.76
C VAL A 132 -3.57 -6.15 6.86
N GLY A 133 -2.33 -6.23 7.29
CA GLY A 133 -1.28 -6.93 6.57
C GLY A 133 -1.38 -8.45 6.70
N THR A 134 -1.01 -9.15 5.65
CA THR A 134 -0.93 -10.61 5.60
C THR A 134 0.52 -11.03 5.39
N GLN A 135 0.97 -12.06 6.10
CA GLN A 135 2.33 -12.59 5.97
C GLN A 135 2.65 -12.96 4.52
N GLY A 136 3.80 -12.51 4.02
CA GLY A 136 4.25 -12.74 2.65
C GLY A 136 3.52 -11.91 1.59
N TYR A 137 2.81 -10.83 2.00
CA TYR A 137 2.10 -9.94 1.10
C TYR A 137 2.46 -8.47 1.30
N THR A 138 2.39 -7.72 0.20
CA THR A 138 2.24 -6.27 0.22
C THR A 138 0.76 -5.94 0.09
N THR A 139 0.20 -5.22 1.06
CA THR A 139 -1.20 -4.76 1.09
C THR A 139 -1.22 -3.24 1.08
N VAL A 140 -1.98 -2.63 0.19
CA VAL A 140 -2.12 -1.17 0.07
C VAL A 140 -3.60 -0.80 0.05
N GLY A 141 -4.01 0.16 0.87
CA GLY A 141 -5.41 0.55 0.88
C GLY A 141 -5.85 1.40 2.06
N TYR A 142 -7.16 1.37 2.30
CA TYR A 142 -7.83 2.02 3.41
C TYR A 142 -8.82 1.03 4.06
N ALA A 143 -8.56 0.64 5.29
CA ALA A 143 -9.35 -0.35 6.03
C ALA A 143 -9.55 -1.65 5.23
N SER A 144 -10.79 -2.04 4.94
CA SER A 144 -11.12 -3.23 4.14
C SER A 144 -11.13 -2.98 2.62
N ASN A 145 -10.93 -1.72 2.20
CA ASN A 145 -10.79 -1.36 0.79
C ASN A 145 -9.31 -1.40 0.43
N ASP A 146 -8.79 -2.59 0.22
CA ASP A 146 -7.38 -2.81 -0.07
C ASP A 146 -7.17 -3.70 -1.29
N ILE A 147 -5.97 -3.58 -1.85
CA ILE A 147 -5.41 -4.51 -2.83
C ILE A 147 -4.14 -5.11 -2.27
N ARG A 148 -3.86 -6.36 -2.64
CA ARG A 148 -2.64 -7.05 -2.18
C ARG A 148 -1.98 -7.84 -3.29
N ALA A 149 -0.66 -7.96 -3.20
CA ALA A 149 0.15 -8.84 -4.04
C ALA A 149 1.00 -9.75 -3.15
N ALA A 150 1.05 -11.03 -3.46
CA ALA A 150 1.98 -11.94 -2.81
C ALA A 150 3.42 -11.60 -3.21
N HIS A 151 4.36 -11.70 -2.28
CA HIS A 151 5.77 -11.48 -2.60
C HIS A 151 6.25 -12.47 -3.66
N GLY A 152 6.98 -11.97 -4.65
CA GLY A 152 7.42 -12.78 -5.80
C GLY A 152 6.40 -12.92 -6.92
N THR A 153 5.24 -12.26 -6.85
CA THR A 153 4.26 -12.20 -7.95
C THR A 153 4.08 -10.76 -8.44
N ALA A 154 3.73 -10.61 -9.71
CA ALA A 154 3.46 -9.30 -10.31
C ALA A 154 1.95 -8.95 -10.35
N THR A 155 1.09 -9.75 -9.73
CA THR A 155 -0.37 -9.59 -9.78
C THR A 155 -0.93 -9.02 -8.48
N TRP A 156 -1.71 -7.93 -8.60
CA TRP A 156 -2.49 -7.37 -7.51
C TRP A 156 -3.88 -7.99 -7.48
N ALA A 157 -4.36 -8.35 -6.30
CA ALA A 157 -5.68 -8.90 -6.07
C ALA A 157 -6.50 -7.99 -5.16
N ALA A 158 -7.78 -7.82 -5.49
CA ALA A 158 -8.79 -7.20 -4.62
C ALA A 158 -9.73 -8.27 -4.08
N VAL A 159 -10.39 -7.99 -2.96
CA VAL A 159 -11.41 -8.88 -2.40
C VAL A 159 -12.57 -9.03 -3.38
N SER A 160 -12.94 -10.28 -3.70
CA SER A 160 -14.04 -10.62 -4.61
C SER A 160 -14.95 -11.72 -4.08
N ASP A 161 -15.03 -11.88 -2.76
CA ASP A 161 -15.87 -12.86 -2.10
C ASP A 161 -17.37 -12.54 -2.31
N GLN A 162 -18.18 -13.55 -2.61
CA GLN A 162 -19.61 -13.43 -2.85
C GLN A 162 -20.36 -12.76 -1.67
N ARG A 163 -19.92 -12.96 -0.44
CA ARG A 163 -20.52 -12.41 0.77
C ARG A 163 -20.48 -10.88 0.85
N TYR A 164 -19.60 -10.24 0.08
CA TYR A 164 -19.53 -8.79 -0.09
C TYR A 164 -20.41 -8.26 -1.21
N LYS A 165 -21.08 -9.13 -1.98
CA LYS A 165 -21.84 -8.79 -3.18
C LYS A 165 -23.31 -9.13 -3.03
N LYS A 166 -24.16 -8.35 -3.64
CA LYS A 166 -25.62 -8.60 -3.76
C LYS A 166 -26.04 -8.38 -5.20
N ASP A 167 -27.26 -8.78 -5.51
CA ASP A 167 -27.88 -8.59 -6.83
C ASP A 167 -27.00 -9.12 -7.98
N ILE A 168 -26.40 -10.30 -7.75
CA ILE A 168 -25.50 -10.94 -8.70
C ILE A 168 -26.29 -11.44 -9.92
N ALA A 169 -25.96 -10.92 -11.10
CA ALA A 169 -26.52 -11.30 -12.37
C ALA A 169 -25.44 -11.53 -13.42
N ASP A 170 -25.78 -12.22 -14.50
CA ASP A 170 -24.87 -12.41 -15.63
C ASP A 170 -24.59 -11.07 -16.30
N SER A 171 -23.31 -10.87 -16.70
CA SER A 171 -22.92 -9.68 -17.44
C SER A 171 -23.53 -9.70 -18.85
N THR A 172 -24.09 -8.58 -19.25
CA THR A 172 -24.57 -8.33 -20.61
C THR A 172 -23.53 -7.70 -21.52
N ALA A 173 -22.48 -7.10 -20.93
CA ALA A 173 -21.35 -6.55 -21.68
C ALA A 173 -20.45 -7.69 -22.18
N GLY A 174 -20.44 -7.92 -23.50
CA GLY A 174 -19.73 -9.01 -24.16
C GLY A 174 -19.19 -8.61 -25.53
N LEU A 175 -19.42 -9.45 -26.54
CA LEU A 175 -18.86 -9.30 -27.88
C LEU A 175 -19.26 -7.98 -28.55
N SER A 176 -20.47 -7.50 -28.35
CA SER A 176 -20.93 -6.22 -28.91
C SER A 176 -20.07 -5.06 -28.44
N PHE A 177 -19.83 -4.97 -27.13
CA PHE A 177 -18.99 -3.94 -26.54
C PHE A 177 -17.53 -4.04 -26.99
N ILE A 178 -16.94 -5.26 -26.99
CA ILE A 178 -15.57 -5.48 -27.45
C ILE A 178 -15.39 -5.01 -28.91
N ASN A 179 -16.37 -5.25 -29.77
CA ASN A 179 -16.32 -4.81 -31.17
C ASN A 179 -16.46 -3.28 -31.34
N ALA A 180 -16.99 -2.58 -30.35
CA ALA A 180 -17.08 -1.10 -30.35
C ALA A 180 -15.77 -0.43 -29.95
N LEU A 181 -14.88 -1.13 -29.22
CA LEU A 181 -13.59 -0.58 -28.81
C LEU A 181 -12.63 -0.49 -30.01
N GLN A 182 -11.79 0.54 -30.00
CA GLN A 182 -10.82 0.83 -31.06
C GLN A 182 -9.38 0.74 -30.51
N PRO A 183 -8.69 -0.40 -30.65
CA PRO A 183 -7.27 -0.48 -30.38
C PRO A 183 -6.49 0.49 -31.29
N ARG A 184 -5.60 1.28 -30.70
CA ARG A 184 -4.83 2.32 -31.41
C ARG A 184 -3.33 2.12 -31.22
N THR A 185 -2.57 2.65 -32.15
CA THR A 185 -1.16 3.00 -31.95
C THR A 185 -1.01 4.50 -31.85
N PHE A 186 -0.17 4.97 -30.94
CA PHE A 186 0.04 6.40 -30.71
C PHE A 186 1.45 6.69 -30.17
N ASN A 187 1.85 7.95 -30.30
CA ASN A 187 3.04 8.47 -29.62
C ASN A 187 2.61 9.48 -28.56
N TYR A 188 3.33 9.56 -27.45
CA TYR A 188 3.10 10.61 -26.47
C TYR A 188 3.57 11.97 -26.97
N ARG A 189 2.84 13.00 -26.59
CA ARG A 189 3.23 14.40 -26.80
C ARG A 189 4.40 14.78 -25.90
N THR A 190 5.05 15.89 -26.22
CA THR A 190 5.98 16.54 -25.28
C THR A 190 5.20 17.18 -24.13
N LEU A 191 5.87 17.42 -23.01
CA LEU A 191 5.24 18.04 -21.84
C LEU A 191 4.72 19.46 -22.15
N GLY A 192 5.41 20.20 -23.04
CA GLY A 192 4.99 21.52 -23.50
C GLY A 192 3.79 21.51 -24.45
N GLU A 193 3.43 20.38 -25.06
CA GLU A 193 2.26 20.24 -25.93
C GLU A 193 1.00 19.75 -25.17
N LEU A 194 1.12 19.46 -23.87
CA LEU A 194 -0.03 19.05 -23.06
C LEU A 194 -0.92 20.27 -22.74
N PRO A 195 -2.21 20.05 -22.41
CA PRO A 195 -3.04 21.11 -21.84
C PRO A 195 -2.43 21.68 -20.56
N GLU A 196 -2.47 22.99 -20.38
CA GLU A 196 -1.92 23.69 -19.21
C GLU A 196 -2.54 23.24 -17.87
N THR A 197 -3.75 22.69 -17.91
CA THR A 197 -4.44 22.14 -16.73
C THR A 197 -3.89 20.80 -16.27
N PHE A 198 -3.16 20.10 -17.13
CA PHE A 198 -2.64 18.77 -16.79
C PHE A 198 -1.43 18.86 -15.88
N ARG A 199 -1.36 18.01 -14.85
CA ARG A 199 -0.26 17.98 -13.85
C ARG A 199 1.13 17.83 -14.46
N ALA A 200 1.20 17.17 -15.62
CA ALA A 200 2.47 16.92 -16.30
C ALA A 200 2.85 18.05 -17.29
N TYR A 201 2.01 19.10 -17.44
CA TYR A 201 2.35 20.23 -18.31
C TYR A 201 3.59 20.96 -17.79
N GLU A 202 4.51 21.25 -18.69
CA GLU A 202 5.72 22.04 -18.44
C GLU A 202 5.98 22.94 -19.65
N ALA A 203 5.81 24.25 -19.47
CA ALA A 203 5.92 25.24 -20.55
C ALA A 203 7.27 25.12 -21.27
N ASP A 204 7.24 25.15 -22.60
CA ASP A 204 8.40 25.08 -23.49
C ASP A 204 9.23 23.78 -23.41
N SER A 205 8.75 22.78 -22.66
CA SER A 205 9.44 21.49 -22.55
C SER A 205 9.34 20.66 -23.83
N THR A 206 10.46 20.15 -24.29
CA THR A 206 10.57 19.20 -25.42
C THR A 206 10.67 17.75 -24.95
N GLU A 207 10.61 17.51 -23.65
CA GLU A 207 10.63 16.17 -23.09
C GLU A 207 9.33 15.43 -23.41
N VAL A 208 9.44 14.20 -23.90
CA VAL A 208 8.27 13.37 -24.25
C VAL A 208 7.67 12.74 -22.99
N TYR A 209 6.35 12.90 -22.80
CA TYR A 209 5.62 12.28 -21.70
C TYR A 209 5.74 10.74 -21.76
N LYS A 210 6.21 10.11 -20.67
CA LYS A 210 6.38 8.65 -20.51
C LYS A 210 7.36 7.96 -21.46
N SER A 211 7.16 7.99 -22.79
CA SER A 211 7.97 7.20 -23.72
C SER A 211 7.97 7.83 -25.12
N SER A 212 9.16 7.84 -25.75
CA SER A 212 9.33 8.25 -27.16
C SER A 212 9.00 7.14 -28.18
N GLN A 213 8.75 5.93 -27.70
CA GLN A 213 8.37 4.80 -28.56
C GLN A 213 6.88 4.79 -28.85
N THR A 214 6.50 4.28 -30.05
CA THR A 214 5.10 4.05 -30.39
C THR A 214 4.47 3.07 -29.42
N GLN A 215 3.32 3.42 -28.91
CA GLN A 215 2.53 2.66 -27.94
C GLN A 215 1.33 1.99 -28.62
N HIS A 216 0.83 0.94 -27.98
CA HIS A 216 -0.41 0.28 -28.34
C HIS A 216 -1.36 0.37 -27.14
N GLY A 217 -2.61 0.71 -27.37
CA GLY A 217 -3.59 0.82 -26.28
C GLY A 217 -4.88 1.46 -26.76
N PHE A 218 -5.60 2.08 -25.86
CA PHE A 218 -6.88 2.73 -26.14
C PHE A 218 -6.80 4.23 -25.87
N ILE A 219 -7.62 5.00 -26.59
CA ILE A 219 -7.83 6.43 -26.32
C ILE A 219 -9.03 6.56 -25.37
N ALA A 220 -8.83 7.20 -24.23
CA ALA A 220 -9.83 7.24 -23.16
C ALA A 220 -11.18 7.83 -23.62
N GLN A 221 -11.17 8.85 -24.49
CA GLN A 221 -12.36 9.46 -25.05
C GLN A 221 -13.13 8.49 -25.96
N GLU A 222 -12.43 7.66 -26.74
CA GLU A 222 -13.07 6.64 -27.60
C GLU A 222 -13.68 5.51 -26.76
N VAL A 223 -13.00 5.11 -25.66
CA VAL A 223 -13.52 4.14 -24.69
C VAL A 223 -14.78 4.69 -24.01
N LYS A 224 -14.75 5.95 -23.56
CA LYS A 224 -15.92 6.60 -22.96
C LYS A 224 -17.11 6.61 -23.93
N ALA A 225 -16.88 6.97 -25.18
CA ALA A 225 -17.93 6.99 -26.19
C ALA A 225 -18.54 5.60 -26.43
N ALA A 226 -17.72 4.53 -26.40
CA ALA A 226 -18.21 3.16 -26.51
C ALA A 226 -19.05 2.74 -25.27
N ILE A 227 -18.64 3.15 -24.07
CA ILE A 227 -19.41 2.91 -22.84
C ILE A 227 -20.76 3.64 -22.91
N ASP A 228 -20.78 4.90 -23.28
CA ASP A 228 -22.00 5.72 -23.33
C ASP A 228 -23.01 5.23 -24.39
N ALA A 229 -22.52 4.59 -25.45
CA ALA A 229 -23.35 4.03 -26.50
C ALA A 229 -23.96 2.67 -26.16
N ASP A 230 -23.43 1.95 -25.15
CA ASP A 230 -23.86 0.61 -24.78
C ASP A 230 -24.74 0.65 -23.52
N SER A 231 -26.07 0.60 -23.72
CA SER A 231 -27.05 0.60 -22.63
C SER A 231 -26.99 -0.65 -21.72
N SER A 232 -26.22 -1.68 -22.11
CA SER A 232 -26.01 -2.89 -21.28
C SER A 232 -24.93 -2.67 -20.21
N ILE A 233 -24.14 -1.61 -20.32
CA ILE A 233 -23.11 -1.27 -19.35
C ILE A 233 -23.73 -0.46 -18.23
N ALA A 234 -23.72 -1.04 -17.02
CA ALA A 234 -24.21 -0.38 -15.83
C ALA A 234 -23.24 0.68 -15.30
N ASP A 235 -23.78 1.61 -14.53
CA ASP A 235 -22.99 2.56 -13.76
C ASP A 235 -21.91 1.86 -12.92
N GLY A 236 -20.73 2.48 -12.83
CA GLY A 236 -19.61 1.95 -12.04
C GLY A 236 -18.68 1.01 -12.80
N PHE A 237 -18.81 0.89 -14.12
CA PHE A 237 -17.84 0.17 -14.94
C PHE A 237 -16.49 0.92 -14.96
N LYS A 238 -15.52 0.38 -14.24
CA LYS A 238 -14.21 1.00 -13.97
C LYS A 238 -13.18 0.82 -15.10
N LEU A 239 -13.61 0.70 -16.34
CA LEU A 239 -12.72 0.74 -17.50
C LEU A 239 -12.21 2.14 -17.77
N TRP A 240 -13.05 3.14 -17.54
CA TRP A 240 -12.75 4.55 -17.77
C TRP A 240 -12.99 5.36 -16.49
N ASP A 241 -12.14 6.36 -16.27
CA ASP A 241 -12.31 7.35 -15.21
C ASP A 241 -11.70 8.69 -15.64
N ASP A 242 -12.10 9.79 -14.99
CA ASP A 242 -11.52 11.10 -15.15
C ASP A 242 -10.79 11.54 -13.88
N ARG A 243 -9.82 12.42 -14.05
CA ARG A 243 -9.03 12.99 -12.96
C ARG A 243 -9.40 14.45 -12.72
N ASP A 244 -9.07 14.95 -11.54
CA ASP A 244 -9.33 16.33 -11.11
C ASP A 244 -8.71 17.38 -12.06
N ASP A 245 -7.65 17.06 -12.80
CA ASP A 245 -6.98 17.95 -13.76
C ASP A 245 -7.59 17.89 -15.17
N GLY A 246 -8.67 17.10 -15.35
CA GLY A 246 -9.37 16.89 -16.61
C GLY A 246 -8.71 15.89 -17.55
N SER A 247 -7.60 15.27 -17.15
CA SER A 247 -7.04 14.13 -17.89
C SER A 247 -7.90 12.88 -17.64
N GLN A 248 -7.94 11.98 -18.65
CA GLN A 248 -8.74 10.74 -18.59
C GLN A 248 -7.85 9.52 -18.60
N GLU A 249 -8.31 8.44 -17.97
CA GLU A 249 -7.57 7.18 -17.88
C GLU A 249 -8.41 5.97 -18.26
N VAL A 250 -7.71 4.90 -18.68
CA VAL A 250 -8.29 3.60 -19.00
C VAL A 250 -7.62 2.53 -18.14
N ALA A 251 -8.45 1.74 -17.43
CA ALA A 251 -8.03 0.60 -16.65
C ALA A 251 -8.27 -0.69 -17.44
N GLU A 252 -7.38 -1.03 -18.37
CA GLU A 252 -7.54 -2.13 -19.32
C GLU A 252 -7.85 -3.48 -18.67
N THR A 253 -7.43 -3.72 -17.44
CA THR A 253 -7.74 -4.95 -16.69
C THR A 253 -9.24 -5.14 -16.42
N ALA A 254 -10.04 -4.07 -16.44
CA ALA A 254 -11.48 -4.14 -16.32
C ALA A 254 -12.16 -4.80 -17.52
N LEU A 255 -11.45 -4.95 -18.64
CA LEU A 255 -11.92 -5.69 -19.82
C LEU A 255 -11.92 -7.22 -19.63
N ILE A 256 -11.19 -7.76 -18.66
CA ILE A 256 -11.06 -9.22 -18.50
C ILE A 256 -12.42 -9.93 -18.40
N PRO A 257 -13.36 -9.54 -17.53
CA PRO A 257 -14.69 -10.18 -17.47
C PRO A 257 -15.47 -10.05 -18.77
N VAL A 258 -15.38 -8.90 -19.44
CA VAL A 258 -16.05 -8.63 -20.71
C VAL A 258 -15.49 -9.49 -21.83
N LEU A 259 -14.17 -9.67 -21.89
CA LEU A 259 -13.50 -10.56 -22.82
C LEU A 259 -13.91 -12.02 -22.60
N VAL A 260 -14.01 -12.47 -21.34
CA VAL A 260 -14.51 -13.82 -21.01
C VAL A 260 -15.94 -14.01 -21.56
N LYS A 261 -16.82 -13.03 -21.34
CA LYS A 261 -18.19 -13.07 -21.87
C LYS A 261 -18.21 -13.09 -23.41
N ALA A 262 -17.40 -12.25 -24.05
CA ALA A 262 -17.29 -12.22 -25.51
C ALA A 262 -16.81 -13.56 -26.10
N ILE A 263 -15.84 -14.21 -25.46
CA ILE A 263 -15.36 -15.54 -25.85
C ILE A 263 -16.48 -16.59 -25.72
N GLN A 264 -17.23 -16.59 -24.61
CA GLN A 264 -18.37 -17.48 -24.40
C GLN A 264 -19.44 -17.31 -25.49
N GLU A 265 -19.74 -16.08 -25.88
CA GLU A 265 -20.69 -15.79 -26.98
C GLU A 265 -20.19 -16.26 -28.33
N LEU A 266 -18.89 -16.10 -28.62
CA LEU A 266 -18.26 -16.62 -29.83
C LEU A 266 -18.28 -18.16 -29.86
N THR A 267 -17.95 -18.81 -28.75
CA THR A 267 -17.98 -20.27 -28.62
C THR A 267 -19.37 -20.82 -28.92
N ALA A 268 -20.41 -20.24 -28.30
CA ALA A 268 -21.79 -20.68 -28.56
C ALA A 268 -22.23 -20.50 -30.01
N ARG A 269 -21.76 -19.44 -30.71
CA ARG A 269 -22.02 -19.23 -32.13
C ARG A 269 -21.32 -20.27 -33.00
N LEU A 270 -20.08 -20.64 -32.67
CA LEU A 270 -19.32 -21.67 -33.37
C LEU A 270 -19.98 -23.06 -33.22
N GLU A 271 -20.37 -23.43 -31.99
CA GLU A 271 -21.05 -24.70 -31.71
C GLU A 271 -22.38 -24.82 -32.52
N THR A 272 -23.09 -23.70 -32.68
CA THR A 272 -24.31 -23.67 -33.51
C THR A 272 -24.01 -23.92 -35.00
N LEU A 273 -22.92 -23.32 -35.49
CA LEU A 273 -22.51 -23.48 -36.91
C LEU A 273 -21.93 -24.86 -37.21
N GLU A 274 -21.27 -25.49 -36.25
CA GLU A 274 -20.70 -26.84 -36.40
C GLU A 274 -21.73 -27.96 -36.19
N GLY A 275 -22.86 -27.64 -35.55
CA GLY A 275 -23.97 -28.58 -35.32
C GLY A 275 -25.03 -28.60 -36.43
N GLU A 276 -24.92 -27.70 -37.43
CA GLU A 276 -25.67 -27.68 -38.66
C GLU A 276 -24.90 -28.43 -39.82
#